data_85ff6d4d4a68e37f664affbd323b4c9b
#
_entry.id   85ff6d4d4a68e37f664affbd323b4c9b
#
_cell.length_a   1.000
_cell.length_b   1.000
_cell.length_c   1.000
_cell.angle_alpha   90.00
_cell.angle_beta   90.00
_cell.angle_gamma   90.00
#
_symmetry.space_group_name_H-M   'P 1'
#
loop_
_entity.id
_entity.type
_entity.pdbx_description
1 polymer ?
#
loop_
_entity_poly.entity_id
_entity_poly.type
_entity_poly.pdbx_seq_one_letter_code
_entity_poly.pdbx_strand_id
1 'polypeptide(L)'
;GIQGSFRNASEAIRILANEPSIKFDVVTCVNNRNYEKLADFKEYLIALGLKSWRLFTVFPVGRAAQDPDLQLSNERFRGLMEFIKKTRQEGRIMASYGCEGFLGEYEGFVRDHLFTCQAGLSISSVMIDGSISACASIRSDLAQGNIYKDDFVDVWENRYQPYRDRSWMKTGECA
;
A
#
# COMPACT_ATOMS: atom_id res chain seq x y z
N GLY A 1 16.40 -12.61 -6.23
CA GLY A 1 15.34 -12.10 -7.11
C GLY A 1 15.31 -12.82 -8.45
N ILE A 2 14.26 -12.62 -9.23
CA ILE A 2 14.15 -13.18 -10.58
C ILE A 2 15.06 -12.37 -11.51
N GLN A 3 15.92 -13.05 -12.26
CA GLN A 3 16.83 -12.40 -13.21
C GLN A 3 16.04 -11.57 -14.26
N GLY A 4 16.44 -10.34 -14.50
CA GLY A 4 15.80 -9.46 -15.47
C GLY A 4 14.56 -8.71 -14.98
N SER A 5 14.01 -9.02 -13.78
CA SER A 5 12.79 -8.36 -13.27
C SER A 5 12.94 -6.85 -13.14
N PHE A 6 14.08 -6.37 -12.68
CA PHE A 6 14.37 -4.92 -12.58
C PHE A 6 14.34 -4.24 -13.96
N ARG A 7 14.99 -4.84 -14.96
CA ARG A 7 15.00 -4.30 -16.34
C ARG A 7 13.59 -4.24 -16.92
N ASN A 8 12.82 -5.31 -16.76
CA ASN A 8 11.46 -5.37 -17.29
C ASN A 8 10.52 -4.37 -16.58
N ALA A 9 10.64 -4.21 -15.26
CA ALA A 9 9.89 -3.21 -14.52
C ALA A 9 10.27 -1.78 -14.94
N SER A 10 11.55 -1.50 -15.12
CA SER A 10 12.02 -0.20 -15.59
C SER A 10 11.52 0.15 -16.99
N GLU A 11 11.50 -0.84 -17.89
CA GLU A 11 10.96 -0.66 -19.24
C GLU A 11 9.45 -0.42 -19.23
N ALA A 12 8.71 -1.17 -18.40
CA ALA A 12 7.28 -0.96 -18.21
C ALA A 12 6.98 0.46 -17.70
N ILE A 13 7.78 0.99 -16.75
CA ILE A 13 7.64 2.36 -16.26
C ILE A 13 7.85 3.36 -17.40
N ARG A 14 8.88 3.19 -18.25
CA ARG A 14 9.12 4.09 -19.38
C ARG A 14 7.97 4.08 -20.39
N ILE A 15 7.44 2.90 -20.72
CA ILE A 15 6.30 2.76 -21.62
C ILE A 15 5.08 3.51 -21.06
N LEU A 16 4.74 3.25 -19.80
CA LEU A 16 3.59 3.86 -19.14
C LEU A 16 3.75 5.37 -18.94
N ALA A 17 4.98 5.84 -18.67
CA ALA A 17 5.26 7.27 -18.51
C ALA A 17 5.08 8.07 -19.82
N ASN A 18 5.16 7.41 -20.96
CA ASN A 18 4.92 8.00 -22.28
C ASN A 18 3.47 7.89 -22.75
N GLU A 19 2.59 7.29 -21.95
CA GLU A 19 1.17 7.12 -22.28
C GLU A 19 0.29 7.96 -21.32
N PRO A 20 -0.03 9.22 -21.67
CA PRO A 20 -0.72 10.14 -20.75
C PRO A 20 -2.16 9.75 -20.43
N SER A 21 -2.76 8.85 -21.21
CA SER A 21 -4.12 8.33 -20.93
C SER A 21 -4.14 7.36 -19.76
N ILE A 22 -3.00 6.79 -19.38
CA ILE A 22 -2.88 5.81 -18.30
C ILE A 22 -2.36 6.48 -17.04
N LYS A 23 -3.15 6.43 -15.97
CA LYS A 23 -2.68 6.81 -14.63
C LYS A 23 -2.11 5.57 -13.95
N PHE A 24 -0.87 5.66 -13.50
CA PHE A 24 -0.18 4.58 -12.79
C PHE A 24 0.71 5.14 -11.69
N ASP A 25 1.08 4.28 -10.76
CA ASP A 25 2.11 4.55 -9.76
C ASP A 25 3.09 3.38 -9.66
N VAL A 26 4.24 3.63 -9.08
CA VAL A 26 5.19 2.60 -8.68
C VAL A 26 5.10 2.41 -7.18
N VAL A 27 4.99 1.16 -6.76
CA VAL A 27 4.97 0.78 -5.33
C VAL A 27 6.34 0.24 -4.92
N THR A 28 6.87 0.74 -3.82
CA THR A 28 8.10 0.24 -3.21
C THR A 28 7.85 -0.22 -1.79
N CYS A 29 8.10 -1.51 -1.52
CA CYS A 29 8.14 -2.04 -0.16
C CYS A 29 9.48 -1.70 0.49
N VAL A 30 9.50 -0.71 1.37
CA VAL A 30 10.69 -0.23 2.06
C VAL A 30 11.04 -1.15 3.23
N ASN A 31 12.30 -1.51 3.32
CA ASN A 31 12.85 -2.39 4.36
C ASN A 31 14.32 -2.05 4.61
N ASN A 32 14.96 -2.72 5.57
CA ASN A 32 16.35 -2.43 5.92
C ASN A 32 17.34 -2.63 4.76
N ARG A 33 17.02 -3.48 3.78
CA ARG A 33 17.93 -3.75 2.64
C ARG A 33 17.94 -2.64 1.60
N ASN A 34 16.86 -1.84 1.51
CA ASN A 34 16.74 -0.80 0.48
C ASN A 34 16.59 0.62 1.05
N TYR A 35 16.44 0.78 2.36
CA TYR A 35 16.22 2.07 3.00
C TYR A 35 17.29 3.10 2.62
N GLU A 36 18.57 2.75 2.70
CA GLU A 36 19.69 3.65 2.41
C GLU A 36 19.80 4.03 0.91
N LYS A 37 19.04 3.35 0.05
CA LYS A 37 19.02 3.59 -1.40
C LYS A 37 17.82 4.38 -1.89
N LEU A 38 16.98 4.85 -0.99
CA LEU A 38 15.74 5.55 -1.37
C LEU A 38 16.01 6.85 -2.15
N ALA A 39 17.06 7.59 -1.79
CA ALA A 39 17.43 8.82 -2.49
C ALA A 39 17.88 8.53 -3.93
N ASP A 40 18.77 7.57 -4.12
CA ASP A 40 19.24 7.15 -5.44
C ASP A 40 18.06 6.61 -6.28
N PHE A 41 17.19 5.84 -5.65
CA PHE A 41 16.03 5.25 -6.31
C PHE A 41 15.00 6.31 -6.71
N LYS A 42 14.80 7.35 -5.89
CA LYS A 42 13.98 8.53 -6.23
C LYS A 42 14.47 9.16 -7.54
N GLU A 43 15.76 9.48 -7.62
CA GLU A 43 16.35 10.10 -8.81
C GLU A 43 16.22 9.19 -10.05
N TYR A 44 16.40 7.90 -9.87
CA TYR A 44 16.20 6.91 -10.92
C TYR A 44 14.75 6.89 -11.44
N LEU A 45 13.76 6.87 -10.55
CA LEU A 45 12.33 6.89 -10.91
C LEU A 45 11.95 8.19 -11.63
N ILE A 46 12.48 9.34 -11.17
CA ILE A 46 12.28 10.64 -11.83
C ILE A 46 12.84 10.62 -13.24
N ALA A 47 14.06 10.07 -13.43
CA ALA A 47 14.69 9.93 -14.74
C ALA A 47 13.91 9.01 -15.69
N LEU A 48 13.13 8.05 -15.17
CA LEU A 48 12.20 7.23 -15.95
C LEU A 48 10.90 7.95 -16.34
N GLY A 49 10.67 9.17 -15.84
CA GLY A 49 9.46 9.94 -16.10
C GLY A 49 8.30 9.65 -15.12
N LEU A 50 8.54 8.92 -14.04
CA LEU A 50 7.50 8.59 -13.06
C LEU A 50 6.98 9.86 -12.37
N LYS A 51 5.66 9.95 -12.21
CA LYS A 51 4.97 11.07 -11.54
C LYS A 51 4.44 10.72 -10.14
N SER A 52 4.11 9.46 -9.90
CA SER A 52 3.51 8.99 -8.64
C SER A 52 4.27 7.79 -8.08
N TRP A 53 4.74 7.92 -6.84
CA TRP A 53 5.51 6.91 -6.14
C TRP A 53 4.91 6.62 -4.78
N ARG A 54 4.46 5.39 -4.57
CA ARG A 54 3.85 4.96 -3.32
C ARG A 54 4.82 4.07 -2.55
N LEU A 55 5.06 4.39 -1.29
CA LEU A 55 5.95 3.67 -0.41
C LEU A 55 5.14 2.95 0.67
N PHE A 56 5.50 1.71 0.93
CA PHE A 56 4.95 0.86 1.99
C PHE A 56 6.07 0.33 2.84
N THR A 57 5.79 -0.03 4.08
CA THR A 57 6.65 -0.94 4.85
C THR A 57 6.25 -2.38 4.60
N VAL A 58 7.12 -3.32 4.93
CA VAL A 58 6.80 -4.75 4.81
C VAL A 58 5.99 -5.18 6.03
N PHE A 59 4.82 -5.76 5.80
CA PHE A 59 3.96 -6.23 6.87
C PHE A 59 4.56 -7.49 7.53
N PRO A 60 4.73 -7.54 8.88
CA PRO A 60 5.43 -8.61 9.57
C PRO A 60 4.59 -9.88 9.72
N VAL A 61 4.12 -10.46 8.60
CA VAL A 61 3.28 -11.67 8.57
C VAL A 61 3.88 -12.73 7.67
N GLY A 62 3.61 -13.99 7.96
CA GLY A 62 4.10 -15.12 7.19
C GLY A 62 5.61 -15.14 7.11
N ARG A 63 6.18 -15.29 5.93
CA ARG A 63 7.64 -15.33 5.72
C ARG A 63 8.36 -14.05 6.16
N ALA A 64 7.71 -12.91 6.05
CA ALA A 64 8.30 -11.63 6.43
C ALA A 64 8.47 -11.47 7.95
N ALA A 65 7.67 -12.17 8.76
CA ALA A 65 7.81 -12.20 10.21
C ALA A 65 9.11 -12.89 10.68
N GLN A 66 9.70 -13.74 9.82
CA GLN A 66 10.90 -14.52 10.13
C GLN A 66 12.19 -13.84 9.67
N ASP A 67 12.09 -12.69 8.99
CA ASP A 67 13.23 -11.98 8.40
C ASP A 67 13.29 -10.53 8.95
N PRO A 68 14.13 -10.29 9.98
CA PRO A 68 14.23 -8.98 10.62
C PRO A 68 14.74 -7.89 9.65
N ASP A 69 15.47 -8.23 8.60
CA ASP A 69 15.94 -7.29 7.59
C ASP A 69 14.80 -6.69 6.75
N LEU A 70 13.64 -7.33 6.77
CA LEU A 70 12.45 -6.80 6.10
C LEU A 70 11.69 -5.78 6.95
N GLN A 71 12.03 -5.63 8.23
CA GLN A 71 11.39 -4.68 9.13
C GLN A 71 12.23 -3.41 9.28
N LEU A 72 11.59 -2.27 9.40
CA LEU A 72 12.26 -1.01 9.76
C LEU A 72 12.25 -0.83 11.29
N SER A 73 13.33 -0.29 11.83
CA SER A 73 13.30 0.24 13.19
C SER A 73 12.38 1.47 13.26
N ASN A 74 11.93 1.83 14.46
CA ASN A 74 11.14 3.04 14.67
C ASN A 74 11.86 4.31 14.18
N GLU A 75 13.17 4.37 14.33
CA GLU A 75 13.99 5.48 13.83
C GLU A 75 13.98 5.55 12.31
N ARG A 76 14.20 4.42 11.61
CA ARG A 76 14.13 4.36 10.14
C ARG A 76 12.74 4.61 9.61
N PHE A 77 11.73 4.18 10.34
CA PHE A 77 10.34 4.48 9.97
C PHE A 77 10.05 5.98 10.02
N ARG A 78 10.48 6.68 11.09
CA ARG A 78 10.40 8.15 11.14
C ARG A 78 11.22 8.81 10.02
N GLY A 79 12.43 8.31 9.77
CA GLY A 79 13.26 8.77 8.66
C GLY A 79 12.58 8.60 7.29
N LEU A 80 11.82 7.51 7.09
CA LEU A 80 11.01 7.31 5.90
C LEU A 80 9.90 8.37 5.78
N MET A 81 9.21 8.72 6.88
CA MET A 81 8.19 9.77 6.87
C MET A 81 8.80 11.12 6.48
N GLU A 82 9.92 11.49 7.07
CA GLU A 82 10.63 12.73 6.72
C GLU A 82 11.13 12.72 5.26
N PHE A 83 11.61 11.58 4.78
CA PHE A 83 12.00 11.42 3.37
C PHE A 83 10.83 11.66 2.43
N ILE A 84 9.65 11.09 2.69
CA ILE A 84 8.45 11.28 1.89
C ILE A 84 8.01 12.75 1.92
N LYS A 85 7.92 13.35 3.11
CA LYS A 85 7.57 14.75 3.32
C LYS A 85 8.48 15.68 2.50
N LYS A 86 9.81 15.50 2.60
CA LYS A 86 10.79 16.27 1.83
C LYS A 86 10.64 16.06 0.32
N THR A 87 10.46 14.81 -0.12
CA THR A 87 10.26 14.48 -1.54
C THR A 87 9.02 15.17 -2.11
N ARG A 88 7.93 15.24 -1.34
CA ARG A 88 6.71 15.97 -1.73
C ARG A 88 6.96 17.48 -1.83
N GLN A 89 7.71 18.05 -0.88
CA GLN A 89 8.08 19.48 -0.90
C GLN A 89 8.95 19.85 -2.10
N GLU A 90 9.82 18.94 -2.55
CA GLU A 90 10.62 19.13 -3.77
C GLU A 90 9.76 19.20 -5.05
N GLY A 91 8.57 18.60 -5.06
CA GLY A 91 7.58 18.70 -6.15
C GLY A 91 7.98 17.99 -7.46
N ARG A 92 9.05 17.21 -7.47
CA ARG A 92 9.56 16.53 -8.69
C ARG A 92 8.86 15.21 -8.96
N ILE A 93 8.41 14.54 -7.92
CA ILE A 93 7.63 13.30 -7.94
C ILE A 93 6.65 13.31 -6.75
N MET A 94 5.42 12.89 -6.96
CA MET A 94 4.44 12.78 -5.89
C MET A 94 4.69 11.49 -5.11
N ALA A 95 5.44 11.58 -4.02
CA ALA A 95 5.63 10.47 -3.10
C ALA A 95 4.45 10.39 -2.11
N SER A 96 4.01 9.20 -1.76
CA SER A 96 2.98 8.99 -0.74
C SER A 96 3.26 7.73 0.08
N TYR A 97 2.88 7.76 1.36
CA TYR A 97 2.90 6.57 2.18
C TYR A 97 1.62 5.75 1.96
N GLY A 98 1.76 4.43 1.85
CA GLY A 98 0.64 3.51 1.65
C GLY A 98 -0.31 3.39 2.84
N CYS A 99 -1.23 2.45 2.78
CA CYS A 99 -2.37 2.37 3.69
C CYS A 99 -2.07 1.63 5.01
N GLU A 100 -1.17 2.10 5.82
CA GLU A 100 -0.87 1.49 7.12
C GLU A 100 -1.19 2.45 8.28
N GLY A 101 -2.45 2.48 8.69
CA GLY A 101 -2.90 3.20 9.89
C GLY A 101 -2.78 4.73 9.84
N PHE A 102 -3.18 5.35 10.93
CA PHE A 102 -3.06 6.79 11.16
C PHE A 102 -1.64 7.13 11.65
N LEU A 103 -1.02 8.14 11.06
CA LEU A 103 0.39 8.50 11.25
C LEU A 103 0.60 9.75 12.11
N GLY A 104 -0.43 10.16 12.87
CA GLY A 104 -0.33 11.31 13.77
C GLY A 104 0.05 12.58 13.02
N GLU A 105 1.11 13.24 13.48
CA GLU A 105 1.59 14.51 12.92
C GLU A 105 2.07 14.46 11.46
N TYR A 106 2.32 13.26 10.91
CA TYR A 106 2.71 13.09 9.52
C TYR A 106 1.53 13.08 8.54
N GLU A 107 0.29 12.91 9.03
CA GLU A 107 -0.88 13.01 8.16
C GLU A 107 -0.94 14.38 7.44
N GLY A 108 -1.31 14.37 6.17
CA GLY A 108 -1.27 15.57 5.33
C GLY A 108 0.13 15.90 4.76
N PHE A 109 1.22 15.45 5.38
CA PHE A 109 2.57 15.62 4.84
C PHE A 109 3.02 14.45 3.97
N VAL A 110 2.55 13.24 4.28
CA VAL A 110 2.93 12.00 3.56
C VAL A 110 1.79 11.40 2.73
N ARG A 111 0.60 12.01 2.77
CA ARG A 111 -0.62 11.67 2.01
C ARG A 111 -1.41 12.93 1.71
N ASP A 112 -2.35 12.82 0.76
CA ASP A 112 -3.20 13.96 0.36
C ASP A 112 -4.44 14.13 1.25
N HIS A 113 -4.79 13.12 2.04
CA HIS A 113 -5.95 13.12 2.93
C HIS A 113 -5.68 12.26 4.17
N LEU A 114 -6.46 12.48 5.22
CA LEU A 114 -6.40 11.66 6.43
C LEU A 114 -6.67 10.20 6.09
N PHE A 115 -5.94 9.31 6.78
CA PHE A 115 -6.11 7.88 6.57
C PHE A 115 -7.54 7.43 6.89
N THR A 116 -8.15 6.77 5.93
CA THR A 116 -9.41 6.05 6.10
C THR A 116 -9.28 4.68 5.44
N CYS A 117 -9.43 3.63 6.22
CA CYS A 117 -9.40 2.27 5.68
C CYS A 117 -10.59 2.06 4.74
N GLN A 118 -10.29 1.69 3.49
CA GLN A 118 -11.28 1.47 2.44
C GLN A 118 -11.70 0.00 2.30
N ALA A 119 -11.15 -0.89 3.14
CA ALA A 119 -11.50 -2.31 3.14
C ALA A 119 -13.02 -2.49 3.35
N GLY A 120 -13.69 -3.20 2.44
CA GLY A 120 -15.12 -3.46 2.46
C GLY A 120 -16.02 -2.25 2.18
N LEU A 121 -15.44 -1.04 2.03
CA LEU A 121 -16.18 0.17 1.62
C LEU A 121 -16.12 0.37 0.10
N SER A 122 -14.92 0.48 -0.45
CA SER A 122 -14.66 0.65 -1.88
C SER A 122 -13.63 -0.36 -2.43
N ILE A 123 -13.05 -1.19 -1.56
CA ILE A 123 -12.04 -2.21 -1.90
C ILE A 123 -12.54 -3.57 -1.46
N SER A 124 -12.39 -4.55 -2.34
CA SER A 124 -12.49 -5.98 -2.08
C SER A 124 -11.31 -6.71 -2.72
N SER A 125 -11.06 -7.93 -2.30
CA SER A 125 -10.00 -8.78 -2.83
C SER A 125 -10.50 -10.19 -3.03
N VAL A 126 -10.06 -10.82 -4.12
CA VAL A 126 -10.20 -12.26 -4.32
C VAL A 126 -8.82 -12.87 -4.10
N MET A 127 -8.73 -13.78 -3.16
CA MET A 127 -7.51 -14.47 -2.79
C MET A 127 -7.23 -15.65 -3.75
N ILE A 128 -6.02 -16.21 -3.69
CA ILE A 128 -5.61 -17.30 -4.59
C ILE A 128 -6.46 -18.58 -4.44
N ASP A 129 -7.05 -18.79 -3.27
CA ASP A 129 -7.95 -19.91 -2.97
C ASP A 129 -9.43 -19.59 -3.32
N GLY A 130 -9.68 -18.46 -3.97
CA GLY A 130 -11.00 -17.96 -4.30
C GLY A 130 -11.74 -17.25 -3.18
N SER A 131 -11.18 -17.16 -1.98
CA SER A 131 -11.80 -16.45 -0.87
C SER A 131 -12.01 -14.97 -1.21
N ILE A 132 -13.19 -14.45 -0.91
CA ILE A 132 -13.55 -13.03 -1.09
C ILE A 132 -13.34 -12.34 0.25
N SER A 133 -12.44 -11.35 0.29
CA SER A 133 -12.10 -10.62 1.51
C SER A 133 -12.19 -9.11 1.27
N ALA A 134 -12.40 -8.34 2.32
CA ALA A 134 -12.44 -6.88 2.26
C ALA A 134 -11.10 -6.26 1.84
N CYS A 135 -9.98 -6.93 2.11
CA CYS A 135 -8.63 -6.51 1.70
C CYS A 135 -7.70 -7.72 1.73
N ALA A 136 -6.73 -7.76 0.83
CA ALA A 136 -5.71 -8.82 0.78
C ALA A 136 -4.83 -8.90 2.06
N SER A 137 -4.78 -7.83 2.85
CA SER A 137 -4.05 -7.79 4.14
C SER A 137 -4.88 -8.27 5.33
N ILE A 138 -6.18 -8.55 5.14
CA ILE A 138 -7.06 -9.09 6.19
C ILE A 138 -6.89 -10.61 6.26
N ARG A 139 -6.91 -11.13 7.48
CA ARG A 139 -6.74 -12.56 7.74
C ARG A 139 -7.84 -13.38 7.04
N SER A 140 -7.48 -14.59 6.63
CA SER A 140 -8.35 -15.51 5.90
C SER A 140 -9.59 -15.98 6.67
N ASP A 141 -9.53 -15.96 8.00
CA ASP A 141 -10.66 -16.28 8.88
C ASP A 141 -11.78 -15.21 8.86
N LEU A 142 -11.54 -14.07 8.21
CA LEU A 142 -12.50 -12.98 8.04
C LEU A 142 -12.99 -12.85 6.59
N ALA A 143 -12.94 -13.93 5.80
CA ALA A 143 -13.48 -13.96 4.45
C ALA A 143 -15.02 -13.90 4.47
N GLN A 144 -15.61 -13.17 3.51
CA GLN A 144 -17.05 -12.98 3.37
C GLN A 144 -17.70 -14.02 2.45
N GLY A 145 -16.90 -14.70 1.63
CA GLY A 145 -17.39 -15.70 0.69
C GLY A 145 -16.26 -16.32 -0.12
N ASN A 146 -16.61 -17.06 -1.17
CA ASN A 146 -15.66 -17.66 -2.09
C ASN A 146 -16.23 -17.69 -3.52
N ILE A 147 -15.48 -17.20 -4.52
CA ILE A 147 -15.93 -17.07 -5.92
C ILE A 147 -16.30 -18.40 -6.58
N TYR A 148 -15.89 -19.53 -6.04
CA TYR A 148 -16.27 -20.86 -6.55
C TYR A 148 -17.61 -21.35 -6.01
N LYS A 149 -18.21 -20.61 -5.03
CA LYS A 149 -19.44 -21.01 -4.33
C LYS A 149 -20.48 -19.90 -4.32
N ASP A 150 -20.04 -18.65 -4.36
CA ASP A 150 -20.85 -17.46 -4.16
C ASP A 150 -20.73 -16.53 -5.37
N ASP A 151 -21.80 -15.80 -5.66
CA ASP A 151 -21.75 -14.67 -6.58
C ASP A 151 -21.01 -13.50 -5.91
N PHE A 152 -20.02 -12.95 -6.62
CA PHE A 152 -19.19 -11.87 -6.05
C PHE A 152 -20.01 -10.61 -5.76
N VAL A 153 -20.99 -10.28 -6.63
CA VAL A 153 -21.81 -9.07 -6.45
C VAL A 153 -22.71 -9.25 -5.24
N ASP A 154 -23.33 -10.41 -5.08
CA ASP A 154 -24.15 -10.72 -3.91
C ASP A 154 -23.34 -10.61 -2.61
N VAL A 155 -22.12 -11.19 -2.59
CA VAL A 155 -21.21 -11.07 -1.44
C VAL A 155 -20.89 -9.61 -1.16
N TRP A 156 -20.54 -8.84 -2.21
CA TRP A 156 -20.23 -7.42 -2.07
C TRP A 156 -21.39 -6.59 -1.52
N GLU A 157 -22.59 -6.82 -2.02
CA GLU A 157 -23.78 -6.05 -1.62
C GLU A 157 -24.25 -6.43 -0.21
N ASN A 158 -24.24 -7.72 0.13
CA ASN A 158 -24.97 -8.24 1.29
C ASN A 158 -24.12 -8.72 2.46
N ARG A 159 -22.79 -8.98 2.28
CA ARG A 159 -21.96 -9.57 3.34
C ARG A 159 -20.86 -8.65 3.86
N TYR A 160 -20.80 -7.42 3.38
CA TYR A 160 -19.80 -6.43 3.81
C TYR A 160 -20.30 -5.47 4.88
N GLN A 161 -21.47 -5.69 5.43
CA GLN A 161 -22.07 -4.83 6.47
C GLN A 161 -21.16 -4.63 7.70
N PRO A 162 -20.40 -5.64 8.19
CA PRO A 162 -19.49 -5.43 9.32
C PRO A 162 -18.41 -4.36 9.07
N TYR A 163 -18.08 -4.09 7.81
CA TYR A 163 -17.12 -3.04 7.43
C TYR A 163 -17.81 -1.69 7.16
N ARG A 164 -19.06 -1.70 6.73
CA ARG A 164 -19.88 -0.52 6.37
C ARG A 164 -20.62 0.06 7.56
N ASP A 165 -21.29 -0.80 8.32
CA ASP A 165 -21.88 -0.43 9.60
C ASP A 165 -20.81 -0.51 10.69
N ARG A 166 -20.28 0.65 11.06
CA ARG A 166 -19.25 0.77 12.10
C ARG A 166 -19.81 1.07 13.48
N SER A 167 -21.08 0.72 13.73
CA SER A 167 -21.74 0.92 15.04
C SER A 167 -20.99 0.24 16.18
N TRP A 168 -20.29 -0.89 15.91
CA TRP A 168 -19.44 -1.57 16.87
C TRP A 168 -18.27 -0.71 17.39
N MET A 169 -17.86 0.34 16.65
CA MET A 169 -16.81 1.28 17.08
C MET A 169 -17.32 2.26 18.16
N LYS A 170 -18.64 2.33 18.39
CA LYS A 170 -19.25 3.20 19.42
C LYS A 170 -19.24 2.59 20.81
N THR A 171 -18.32 1.67 21.07
CA THR A 171 -18.18 0.98 22.37
C THR A 171 -16.71 1.02 22.82
N GLY A 172 -16.50 0.92 24.14
CA GLY A 172 -15.15 0.96 24.73
C GLY A 172 -14.56 2.37 24.77
N GLU A 173 -13.23 2.45 24.72
CA GLU A 173 -12.48 3.73 24.81
C GLU A 173 -12.68 4.67 23.61
N CYS A 174 -13.26 4.17 22.51
CA CYS A 174 -13.52 4.94 21.28
C CYS A 174 -14.99 5.40 21.18
N ALA A 175 -15.80 5.18 22.21
CA ALA A 175 -17.22 5.55 22.23
C ALA A 175 -17.45 7.05 22.47
#